data_971250c12c1b24267afa451b137348f2
#
_entry.id   971250c12c1b24267afa451b137348f2
#
_cell.length_a   1.000
_cell.length_b   1.000
_cell.length_c   1.000
_cell.angle_alpha   90.00
_cell.angle_beta   90.00
_cell.angle_gamma   90.00
#
_symmetry.space_group_name_H-M   'P 1'
#
loop_
_entity.id
_entity.type
_entity.pdbx_description
1 polymer ?
#
loop_
_entity_poly.entity_id
_entity_poly.type
_entity_poly.pdbx_seq_one_letter_code
_entity_poly.pdbx_strand_id
1 'polypeptide(L)'
;ADGASVYFVSTRTSATPGSLKLYRVSVQGGFPEEFKIPSIFRAAFSPDGQYIAYNPLPDAFSQWKHYRGGRVSEIWILKVSDYLVEKIPQPKGRSNDVKAMWLGEKIYFLSDRNGEFNLFSFDRKTKELKQLTNFSDFPILNASTGAGKIIFEQAGYLHLFDPQTARSTKLTLGLAADLLELRPRYVRGPQWIRSGSVSPSGARAVFEFRGEIVTVPAEKGDFRNITNTAGANERTPVWSPDGKSIAYVSNESGEYELYVRGQDGKGESKRYKLNGAGFYESLVWSLDSQKISFADNSMSLFWIDLKTGAVKKIGQEHYYGPFRARTTTTVWSPDSQWIAYTLNTTASIQRIHVYSLGQDMSFPVSDCLS
;
A
#
# COMPACT_ATOMS: atom_id res chain seq x y z
N ALA A 1 20.68 20.69 -16.36
CA ALA A 1 19.61 21.40 -17.07
C ALA A 1 20.00 22.87 -17.19
N ASP A 2 19.89 23.42 -18.37
CA ASP A 2 20.29 24.79 -18.72
C ASP A 2 19.27 25.87 -18.31
N GLY A 3 18.13 25.45 -17.71
CA GLY A 3 17.03 26.32 -17.33
C GLY A 3 16.24 26.89 -18.55
N ALA A 4 16.52 26.46 -19.77
CA ALA A 4 15.89 26.98 -20.98
C ALA A 4 14.54 26.31 -21.29
N SER A 5 14.26 25.16 -20.69
CA SER A 5 13.03 24.39 -20.93
C SER A 5 12.42 23.84 -19.66
N VAL A 6 11.09 23.74 -19.68
CA VAL A 6 10.29 23.04 -18.67
C VAL A 6 9.85 21.70 -19.25
N TYR A 7 10.07 20.63 -18.51
CA TYR A 7 9.62 19.28 -18.82
C TYR A 7 8.45 18.91 -17.92
N PHE A 8 7.40 18.34 -18.49
CA PHE A 8 6.21 17.95 -17.74
C PHE A 8 5.52 16.75 -18.38
N VAL A 9 4.75 16.02 -17.58
CA VAL A 9 3.92 14.90 -18.04
C VAL A 9 2.46 15.33 -18.16
N SER A 10 1.77 14.82 -19.18
CA SER A 10 0.37 15.18 -19.45
C SER A 10 -0.34 14.08 -20.22
N THR A 11 -1.66 14.03 -20.09
CA THR A 11 -2.55 13.12 -20.86
C THR A 11 -3.08 13.76 -22.15
N ARG A 12 -2.71 15.00 -22.49
CA ARG A 12 -3.34 15.84 -23.53
C ARG A 12 -3.44 15.22 -24.93
N THR A 13 -2.53 14.32 -25.29
CA THR A 13 -2.55 13.60 -26.58
C THR A 13 -2.72 12.09 -26.41
N SER A 14 -3.00 11.64 -25.19
CA SER A 14 -3.15 10.22 -24.93
C SER A 14 -4.53 9.73 -25.32
N ALA A 15 -4.59 8.74 -26.21
CA ALA A 15 -5.83 8.03 -26.55
C ALA A 15 -6.26 7.02 -25.45
N THR A 16 -5.34 6.66 -24.55
CA THR A 16 -5.60 5.68 -23.48
C THR A 16 -5.73 6.40 -22.14
N PRO A 17 -6.85 6.25 -21.42
CA PRO A 17 -7.02 6.83 -20.09
C PRO A 17 -5.89 6.40 -19.14
N GLY A 18 -5.33 7.38 -18.42
CA GLY A 18 -4.25 7.16 -17.45
C GLY A 18 -2.85 6.97 -18.06
N SER A 19 -2.68 7.03 -19.38
CA SER A 19 -1.35 7.06 -20.00
C SER A 19 -0.84 8.50 -20.04
N LEU A 20 0.34 8.72 -19.48
CA LEU A 20 1.02 10.03 -19.47
C LEU A 20 2.11 10.07 -20.54
N LYS A 21 2.26 11.24 -21.16
CA LYS A 21 3.31 11.54 -22.15
C LYS A 21 4.23 12.63 -21.61
N LEU A 22 5.49 12.60 -22.01
CA LEU A 22 6.48 13.63 -21.68
C LEU A 22 6.46 14.74 -22.71
N TYR A 23 6.46 15.97 -22.25
CA TYR A 23 6.54 17.19 -23.07
C TYR A 23 7.68 18.07 -22.63
N ARG A 24 8.19 18.84 -23.57
CA ARG A 24 9.11 19.94 -23.36
C ARG A 24 8.48 21.24 -23.86
N VAL A 25 8.65 22.34 -23.14
CA VAL A 25 8.28 23.67 -23.57
C VAL A 25 9.40 24.66 -23.20
N SER A 26 9.70 25.61 -24.04
CA SER A 26 10.66 26.66 -23.73
C SER A 26 10.15 27.55 -22.60
N VAL A 27 11.02 28.04 -21.72
CA VAL A 27 10.69 29.07 -20.71
C VAL A 27 10.26 30.40 -21.33
N GLN A 28 10.58 30.62 -22.60
CA GLN A 28 10.13 31.78 -23.38
C GLN A 28 8.70 31.61 -23.92
N GLY A 29 8.06 30.47 -23.68
CA GLY A 29 6.74 30.11 -24.18
C GLY A 29 6.79 29.32 -25.49
N GLY A 30 5.62 29.19 -26.13
CA GLY A 30 5.43 28.39 -27.34
C GLY A 30 4.61 27.12 -27.10
N PHE A 31 4.50 26.28 -28.14
CA PHE A 31 3.79 25.02 -28.05
C PHE A 31 4.69 23.92 -27.47
N PRO A 32 4.14 23.09 -26.58
CA PRO A 32 4.87 21.95 -26.07
C PRO A 32 5.16 20.90 -27.13
N GLU A 33 6.40 20.41 -27.15
CA GLU A 33 6.83 19.29 -27.99
C GLU A 33 6.71 17.97 -27.23
N GLU A 34 6.09 16.97 -27.85
CA GLU A 34 5.96 15.62 -27.27
C GLU A 34 7.20 14.77 -27.56
N PHE A 35 7.71 14.08 -26.52
CA PHE A 35 8.69 13.01 -26.70
C PHE A 35 7.99 11.73 -27.17
N LYS A 36 8.62 11.00 -28.10
CA LYS A 36 8.11 9.73 -28.63
C LYS A 36 8.28 8.57 -27.64
N ILE A 37 7.78 8.76 -26.42
CA ILE A 37 7.79 7.75 -25.34
C ILE A 37 6.35 7.29 -25.10
N PRO A 38 6.05 5.97 -25.20
CA PRO A 38 4.67 5.47 -25.11
C PRO A 38 3.96 5.82 -23.80
N SER A 39 4.65 5.72 -22.67
CA SER A 39 4.12 6.06 -21.34
C SER A 39 5.25 6.43 -20.40
N ILE A 40 5.04 7.47 -19.58
CA ILE A 40 6.03 7.97 -18.63
C ILE A 40 5.34 8.68 -17.46
N PHE A 41 5.59 8.24 -16.24
CA PHE A 41 5.00 8.82 -15.04
C PHE A 41 5.98 9.71 -14.28
N ARG A 42 7.26 9.37 -14.29
CA ARG A 42 8.34 10.15 -13.68
C ARG A 42 9.57 10.09 -14.58
N ALA A 43 10.34 11.17 -14.61
CA ALA A 43 11.55 11.26 -15.39
C ALA A 43 12.66 12.00 -14.62
N ALA A 44 13.88 11.54 -14.80
CA ALA A 44 15.10 12.22 -14.39
C ALA A 44 16.08 12.23 -15.57
N PHE A 45 16.51 13.42 -15.97
CA PHE A 45 17.49 13.58 -17.05
C PHE A 45 18.92 13.42 -16.51
N SER A 46 19.79 12.81 -17.32
CA SER A 46 21.22 12.85 -17.04
C SER A 46 21.74 14.30 -17.10
N PRO A 47 22.83 14.64 -16.40
CA PRO A 47 23.38 16.00 -16.40
C PRO A 47 23.72 16.54 -17.80
N ASP A 48 24.13 15.66 -18.72
CA ASP A 48 24.44 15.96 -20.12
C ASP A 48 23.21 15.96 -21.03
N GLY A 49 22.03 15.62 -20.52
CA GLY A 49 20.77 15.56 -21.27
C GLY A 49 20.67 14.40 -22.28
N GLN A 50 21.66 13.49 -22.33
CA GLN A 50 21.67 12.40 -23.31
C GLN A 50 20.79 11.23 -22.95
N TYR A 51 20.44 11.09 -21.66
CA TYR A 51 19.64 9.97 -21.14
C TYR A 51 18.50 10.45 -20.25
N ILE A 52 17.44 9.63 -20.21
CA ILE A 52 16.29 9.83 -19.32
C ILE A 52 16.07 8.54 -18.54
N ALA A 53 16.21 8.58 -17.20
CA ALA A 53 15.75 7.49 -16.33
C ALA A 53 14.28 7.74 -16.00
N TYR A 54 13.39 6.77 -16.23
CA TYR A 54 11.96 6.98 -16.09
C TYR A 54 11.20 5.73 -15.65
N ASN A 55 10.01 5.95 -15.07
CA ASN A 55 9.04 4.91 -14.78
C ASN A 55 7.95 4.91 -15.86
N PRO A 56 7.76 3.82 -16.64
CA PRO A 56 6.71 3.73 -17.64
C PRO A 56 5.32 3.48 -17.04
N LEU A 57 5.24 3.00 -15.78
CA LEU A 57 4.02 2.73 -15.02
C LEU A 57 3.90 3.68 -13.82
N PRO A 58 2.70 3.83 -13.23
CA PRO A 58 2.48 4.61 -12.02
C PRO A 58 3.37 4.15 -10.87
N ASP A 59 3.58 5.05 -9.92
CA ASP A 59 4.29 4.77 -8.69
C ASP A 59 3.64 3.59 -7.92
N ALA A 60 4.46 2.70 -7.38
CA ALA A 60 4.03 1.53 -6.63
C ALA A 60 3.14 1.87 -5.43
N PHE A 61 3.32 3.04 -4.81
CA PHE A 61 2.49 3.52 -3.70
C PHE A 61 1.04 3.80 -4.08
N SER A 62 0.72 3.89 -5.37
CA SER A 62 -0.66 3.96 -5.86
C SER A 62 -1.34 2.58 -5.92
N GLN A 63 -0.61 1.51 -5.74
CA GLN A 63 -1.09 0.13 -5.69
C GLN A 63 -1.25 -0.29 -4.22
N TRP A 64 -0.33 -1.12 -3.74
CA TRP A 64 -0.22 -1.54 -2.34
C TRP A 64 1.23 -1.92 -2.02
N LYS A 65 1.51 -1.95 -0.73
CA LYS A 65 2.83 -2.31 -0.20
C LYS A 65 3.24 -3.72 -0.68
N HIS A 66 4.48 -3.84 -1.13
CA HIS A 66 5.07 -5.12 -1.60
C HIS A 66 4.37 -5.78 -2.79
N TYR A 67 3.70 -5.01 -3.63
CA TYR A 67 3.13 -5.55 -4.87
C TYR A 67 4.21 -6.21 -5.74
N ARG A 68 3.91 -7.43 -6.25
CA ARG A 68 4.86 -8.23 -7.08
C ARG A 68 4.24 -8.72 -8.39
N GLY A 69 3.09 -8.21 -8.75
CA GLY A 69 2.36 -8.60 -9.97
C GLY A 69 2.93 -7.98 -11.25
N GLY A 70 2.21 -8.10 -12.35
CA GLY A 70 2.63 -7.64 -13.67
C GLY A 70 2.79 -6.13 -13.83
N ARG A 71 2.34 -5.33 -12.86
CA ARG A 71 2.44 -3.87 -12.85
C ARG A 71 3.44 -3.31 -11.84
N VAL A 72 4.44 -4.11 -11.45
CA VAL A 72 5.57 -3.58 -10.66
C VAL A 72 6.21 -2.39 -11.37
N SER A 73 6.58 -1.37 -10.61
CA SER A 73 7.26 -0.20 -11.14
C SER A 73 8.71 -0.56 -11.44
N GLU A 74 9.12 -0.40 -12.69
CA GLU A 74 10.50 -0.58 -13.15
C GLU A 74 11.07 0.77 -13.54
N ILE A 75 12.39 0.93 -13.49
CA ILE A 75 13.07 2.10 -14.04
C ILE A 75 13.73 1.71 -15.36
N TRP A 76 13.35 2.42 -16.40
CA TRP A 76 13.90 2.32 -17.74
C TRP A 76 14.82 3.50 -18.00
N ILE A 77 15.88 3.30 -18.78
CA ILE A 77 16.86 4.32 -19.14
C ILE A 77 16.83 4.45 -20.65
N LEU A 78 16.31 5.56 -21.13
CA LEU A 78 16.21 5.88 -22.56
C LEU A 78 17.40 6.71 -23.00
N LYS A 79 18.01 6.37 -24.12
CA LYS A 79 18.95 7.25 -24.83
C LYS A 79 18.17 8.17 -25.76
N VAL A 80 18.34 9.49 -25.60
CA VAL A 80 17.51 10.48 -26.29
C VAL A 80 17.75 10.51 -27.81
N SER A 81 18.97 10.20 -28.26
CA SER A 81 19.36 10.28 -29.67
C SER A 81 18.70 9.24 -30.59
N ASP A 82 18.47 8.04 -30.08
CA ASP A 82 18.04 6.87 -30.87
C ASP A 82 16.90 6.09 -30.24
N TYR A 83 16.44 6.55 -29.09
CA TYR A 83 15.36 5.91 -28.28
C TYR A 83 15.66 4.47 -27.84
N LEU A 84 16.92 4.07 -27.80
CA LEU A 84 17.31 2.79 -27.23
C LEU A 84 17.04 2.79 -25.72
N VAL A 85 16.48 1.68 -25.23
CA VAL A 85 16.08 1.53 -23.84
C VAL A 85 16.85 0.38 -23.19
N GLU A 86 17.46 0.67 -22.06
CA GLU A 86 17.97 -0.33 -21.12
C GLU A 86 17.15 -0.27 -19.81
N LYS A 87 17.19 -1.34 -18.98
CA LYS A 87 16.47 -1.38 -17.71
C LYS A 87 17.43 -1.54 -16.53
N ILE A 88 17.08 -0.95 -15.39
CA ILE A 88 17.75 -1.32 -14.13
C ILE A 88 17.41 -2.79 -13.81
N PRO A 89 18.40 -3.64 -13.49
CA PRO A 89 18.17 -5.06 -13.24
C PRO A 89 17.19 -5.30 -12.07
N GLN A 90 16.23 -6.20 -12.30
CA GLN A 90 15.27 -6.65 -11.31
C GLN A 90 15.77 -7.90 -10.57
N PRO A 91 15.48 -8.08 -9.27
CA PRO A 91 15.72 -9.33 -8.57
C PRO A 91 14.78 -10.44 -9.07
N LYS A 92 15.10 -11.71 -8.78
CA LYS A 92 14.28 -12.87 -9.21
C LYS A 92 12.81 -12.78 -8.76
N GLY A 93 12.53 -12.21 -7.59
CA GLY A 93 11.18 -12.02 -7.04
C GLY A 93 10.50 -10.73 -7.48
N ARG A 94 11.08 -9.97 -8.42
CA ARG A 94 10.70 -8.60 -8.79
C ARG A 94 10.84 -7.60 -7.64
N SER A 95 10.78 -6.31 -7.95
CA SER A 95 10.74 -5.21 -6.99
C SER A 95 10.02 -4.01 -7.60
N ASN A 96 9.54 -3.14 -6.75
CA ASN A 96 9.10 -1.82 -7.18
C ASN A 96 10.28 -0.86 -7.09
N ASP A 97 10.72 -0.36 -8.23
CA ASP A 97 11.78 0.64 -8.35
C ASP A 97 11.14 1.95 -8.78
N VAL A 98 11.21 2.96 -7.91
CA VAL A 98 10.47 4.22 -8.08
C VAL A 98 11.36 5.43 -7.83
N LYS A 99 10.88 6.61 -8.23
CA LYS A 99 11.51 7.91 -7.94
C LYS A 99 12.97 7.98 -8.38
N ALA A 100 13.20 7.64 -9.65
CA ALA A 100 14.52 7.80 -10.27
C ALA A 100 15.02 9.26 -10.15
N MET A 101 16.26 9.41 -9.69
CA MET A 101 16.98 10.68 -9.54
C MET A 101 18.35 10.53 -10.17
N TRP A 102 18.69 11.42 -11.09
CA TRP A 102 20.02 11.39 -11.68
C TRP A 102 20.95 12.39 -10.99
N LEU A 103 22.07 11.93 -10.46
CA LEU A 103 23.06 12.77 -9.81
C LEU A 103 24.48 12.33 -10.21
N GLY A 104 25.22 13.19 -10.90
CA GLY A 104 26.50 12.85 -11.50
C GLY A 104 26.36 11.70 -12.50
N GLU A 105 27.17 10.66 -12.34
CA GLU A 105 27.19 9.48 -13.22
C GLU A 105 26.20 8.38 -12.79
N LYS A 106 25.53 8.55 -11.64
CA LYS A 106 24.67 7.50 -11.05
C LYS A 106 23.20 7.87 -11.05
N ILE A 107 22.37 6.85 -11.15
CA ILE A 107 20.93 6.92 -10.95
C ILE A 107 20.64 6.44 -9.52
N TYR A 108 20.01 7.29 -8.73
CA TYR A 108 19.52 6.96 -7.39
C TYR A 108 18.02 6.72 -7.47
N PHE A 109 17.52 5.81 -6.67
CA PHE A 109 16.10 5.45 -6.70
C PHE A 109 15.66 4.76 -5.41
N LEU A 110 14.38 4.68 -5.18
CA LEU A 110 13.80 3.91 -4.08
C LEU A 110 13.41 2.53 -4.58
N SER A 111 13.70 1.49 -3.78
CA SER A 111 13.36 0.11 -4.11
C SER A 111 13.01 -0.69 -2.86
N ASP A 112 12.01 -1.58 -2.99
CA ASP A 112 11.60 -2.55 -1.98
C ASP A 112 12.18 -3.96 -2.21
N ARG A 113 13.28 -4.06 -2.99
CA ARG A 113 13.89 -5.35 -3.39
C ARG A 113 14.43 -6.18 -2.23
N ASN A 114 14.76 -5.55 -1.12
CA ASN A 114 15.30 -6.18 0.09
C ASN A 114 14.37 -5.99 1.31
N GLY A 115 13.07 -5.85 1.10
CA GLY A 115 12.07 -5.60 2.14
C GLY A 115 11.44 -4.21 2.01
N GLU A 116 11.65 -3.33 3.00
CA GLU A 116 11.12 -1.97 2.94
C GLU A 116 11.80 -1.12 1.86
N PHE A 117 11.07 -0.08 1.37
CA PHE A 117 11.67 0.86 0.42
C PHE A 117 12.88 1.56 1.03
N ASN A 118 14.01 1.33 0.40
CA ASN A 118 15.29 1.93 0.74
C ASN A 118 15.89 2.66 -0.46
N LEU A 119 16.91 3.50 -0.20
CA LEU A 119 17.66 4.20 -1.23
C LEU A 119 18.70 3.26 -1.87
N PHE A 120 18.70 3.20 -3.19
CA PHE A 120 19.66 2.46 -4.00
C PHE A 120 20.33 3.38 -5.01
N SER A 121 21.48 2.95 -5.53
CA SER A 121 22.14 3.56 -6.67
C SER A 121 22.44 2.53 -7.74
N PHE A 122 22.39 2.98 -8.99
CA PHE A 122 22.78 2.22 -10.16
C PHE A 122 23.78 3.04 -11.00
N ASP A 123 24.94 2.47 -11.26
CA ASP A 123 25.93 3.03 -12.16
C ASP A 123 25.71 2.41 -13.56
N ARG A 124 25.31 3.22 -14.52
CA ARG A 124 25.00 2.75 -15.87
C ARG A 124 26.22 2.20 -16.62
N LYS A 125 27.42 2.76 -16.35
CA LYS A 125 28.67 2.35 -17.03
C LYS A 125 29.19 1.02 -16.49
N THR A 126 29.27 0.89 -15.17
CA THR A 126 29.81 -0.33 -14.51
C THR A 126 28.75 -1.40 -14.29
N LYS A 127 27.45 -1.05 -14.40
CA LYS A 127 26.28 -1.89 -14.06
C LYS A 127 26.23 -2.24 -12.57
N GLU A 128 26.98 -1.56 -11.73
CA GLU A 128 26.95 -1.75 -10.28
C GLU A 128 25.62 -1.23 -9.71
N LEU A 129 24.96 -2.09 -8.95
CA LEU A 129 23.75 -1.77 -8.20
C LEU A 129 24.04 -1.92 -6.72
N LYS A 130 23.80 -0.85 -5.94
CA LYS A 130 24.16 -0.81 -4.51
C LYS A 130 23.03 -0.26 -3.66
N GLN A 131 22.75 -0.93 -2.55
CA GLN A 131 21.88 -0.42 -1.48
C GLN A 131 22.63 0.59 -0.63
N LEU A 132 22.01 1.73 -0.30
CA LEU A 132 22.63 2.85 0.40
C LEU A 132 22.07 3.08 1.80
N THR A 133 20.81 2.66 2.04
CA THR A 133 20.16 2.73 3.35
C THR A 133 19.57 1.36 3.70
N ASN A 134 19.34 1.10 4.99
CA ASN A 134 18.84 -0.20 5.46
C ASN A 134 17.79 -0.02 6.55
N PHE A 135 16.69 0.66 6.22
CA PHE A 135 15.53 0.78 7.10
C PHE A 135 14.68 -0.49 7.00
N SER A 136 14.21 -0.99 8.13
CA SER A 136 13.37 -2.20 8.23
C SER A 136 12.05 -1.95 8.96
N ASP A 137 11.89 -0.77 9.54
CA ASP A 137 10.71 -0.32 10.29
C ASP A 137 9.68 0.35 9.38
N PHE A 138 10.06 1.47 8.74
CA PHE A 138 9.21 2.23 7.83
C PHE A 138 9.89 2.46 6.49
N PRO A 139 9.13 2.49 5.39
CA PRO A 139 9.67 2.76 4.07
C PRO A 139 10.15 4.20 3.93
N ILE A 140 11.08 4.44 3.00
CA ILE A 140 11.29 5.76 2.44
C ILE A 140 10.15 6.04 1.46
N LEU A 141 9.35 7.09 1.73
CA LEU A 141 8.18 7.43 0.91
C LEU A 141 8.50 8.34 -0.26
N ASN A 142 9.32 9.35 -0.01
CA ASN A 142 9.71 10.35 -1.00
C ASN A 142 11.20 10.62 -0.97
N ALA A 143 11.75 10.93 -2.14
CA ALA A 143 13.13 11.37 -2.26
C ALA A 143 13.28 12.38 -3.41
N SER A 144 14.20 13.32 -3.26
CA SER A 144 14.59 14.26 -4.31
C SER A 144 16.06 14.65 -4.18
N THR A 145 16.64 15.16 -5.29
CA THR A 145 18.03 15.63 -5.35
C THR A 145 18.09 17.14 -5.39
N GLY A 146 19.12 17.70 -4.77
CA GLY A 146 19.46 19.12 -4.84
C GLY A 146 20.86 19.38 -4.27
N ALA A 147 21.59 20.32 -4.86
CA ALA A 147 22.93 20.70 -4.41
C ALA A 147 23.89 19.51 -4.15
N GLY A 148 23.83 18.49 -5.01
CA GLY A 148 24.70 17.32 -4.91
C GLY A 148 24.33 16.33 -3.80
N LYS A 149 23.18 16.50 -3.17
CA LYS A 149 22.70 15.64 -2.07
C LYS A 149 21.31 15.09 -2.38
N ILE A 150 20.86 14.12 -1.58
CA ILE A 150 19.54 13.52 -1.67
C ILE A 150 18.83 13.76 -0.35
N ILE A 151 17.67 14.39 -0.41
CA ILE A 151 16.75 14.48 0.73
C ILE A 151 15.66 13.42 0.59
N PHE A 152 15.31 12.76 1.70
CA PHE A 152 14.23 11.78 1.70
C PHE A 152 13.42 11.80 2.99
N GLU A 153 12.20 11.31 2.90
CA GLU A 153 11.25 11.15 4.01
C GLU A 153 11.21 9.70 4.47
N GLN A 154 11.42 9.46 5.78
CA GLN A 154 11.32 8.16 6.42
C GLN A 154 10.75 8.30 7.82
N ALA A 155 9.74 7.51 8.18
CA ALA A 155 9.08 7.52 9.49
C ALA A 155 8.62 8.93 9.95
N GLY A 156 8.18 9.79 9.02
CA GLY A 156 7.75 11.16 9.31
C GLY A 156 8.88 12.17 9.54
N TYR A 157 10.13 11.78 9.28
CA TYR A 157 11.29 12.65 9.40
C TYR A 157 11.96 12.87 8.05
N LEU A 158 12.63 14.01 7.89
CA LEU A 158 13.49 14.28 6.76
C LEU A 158 14.93 13.86 7.06
N HIS A 159 15.54 13.20 6.09
CA HIS A 159 16.93 12.76 6.12
C HIS A 159 17.67 13.35 4.92
N LEU A 160 18.92 13.74 5.15
CA LEU A 160 19.85 14.20 4.12
C LEU A 160 20.91 13.14 3.89
N PHE A 161 20.95 12.58 2.68
CA PHE A 161 21.99 11.63 2.27
C PHE A 161 23.05 12.33 1.44
N ASP A 162 24.30 12.13 1.80
CA ASP A 162 25.45 12.61 1.08
C ASP A 162 26.11 11.48 0.27
N PRO A 163 26.01 11.50 -1.07
CA PRO A 163 26.60 10.48 -1.92
C PRO A 163 28.13 10.37 -1.84
N GLN A 164 28.84 11.45 -1.46
CA GLN A 164 30.31 11.45 -1.35
C GLN A 164 30.78 10.68 -0.13
N THR A 165 30.07 10.83 0.99
CA THR A 165 30.42 10.15 2.26
C THR A 165 29.61 8.87 2.48
N ALA A 166 28.58 8.63 1.67
CA ALA A 166 27.58 7.55 1.83
C ALA A 166 26.89 7.57 3.21
N ARG A 167 26.72 8.75 3.81
CA ARG A 167 26.09 8.93 5.12
C ARG A 167 24.73 9.58 5.00
N SER A 168 23.79 9.10 5.81
CA SER A 168 22.47 9.71 6.01
C SER A 168 22.40 10.39 7.37
N THR A 169 21.88 11.62 7.42
CA THR A 169 21.69 12.40 8.64
C THR A 169 20.22 12.79 8.76
N LYS A 170 19.60 12.46 9.88
CA LYS A 170 18.26 12.93 10.22
C LYS A 170 18.29 14.44 10.48
N LEU A 171 17.40 15.19 9.84
CA LEU A 171 17.31 16.65 10.02
C LEU A 171 16.41 16.98 11.20
N THR A 172 16.86 17.91 12.03
CA THR A 172 16.00 18.52 13.06
C THR A 172 15.41 19.82 12.50
N LEU A 173 14.10 19.84 12.33
CA LEU A 173 13.36 20.99 11.83
C LEU A 173 12.52 21.58 12.96
N GLY A 174 12.65 22.86 13.18
CA GLY A 174 11.80 23.63 14.08
C GLY A 174 10.84 24.50 13.28
N LEU A 175 9.59 24.55 13.70
CA LEU A 175 8.57 25.47 13.16
C LEU A 175 8.15 26.43 14.23
N ALA A 176 8.41 27.70 14.03
CA ALA A 176 7.86 28.78 14.87
C ALA A 176 6.47 29.15 14.36
N ALA A 177 5.47 28.29 14.66
CA ALA A 177 4.09 28.48 14.24
C ALA A 177 3.12 28.08 15.35
N ASP A 178 1.94 28.69 15.38
CA ASP A 178 0.90 28.44 16.40
C ASP A 178 0.15 27.10 16.20
N LEU A 179 0.48 26.31 15.24
CA LEU A 179 0.03 24.94 14.95
C LEU A 179 -1.42 24.65 15.44
N LEU A 180 -2.38 25.52 15.12
CA LEU A 180 -3.78 25.43 15.55
C LEU A 180 -4.41 24.08 15.23
N GLU A 181 -4.00 23.45 14.13
CA GLU A 181 -4.48 22.13 13.70
C GLU A 181 -4.07 20.98 14.63
N LEU A 182 -3.03 21.16 15.45
CA LEU A 182 -2.57 20.17 16.41
C LEU A 182 -3.24 20.30 17.78
N ARG A 183 -4.03 21.37 18.01
CA ARG A 183 -4.76 21.55 19.28
C ARG A 183 -5.92 20.56 19.38
N PRO A 184 -6.23 20.04 20.57
CA PRO A 184 -7.40 19.23 20.80
C PRO A 184 -8.67 19.96 20.33
N ARG A 185 -9.48 19.29 19.52
CA ARG A 185 -10.75 19.81 19.01
C ARG A 185 -11.80 18.72 18.89
N TYR A 186 -13.05 19.08 19.09
CA TYR A 186 -14.16 18.18 18.79
C TYR A 186 -14.30 18.01 17.28
N VAL A 187 -14.41 16.76 16.84
CA VAL A 187 -14.64 16.41 15.44
C VAL A 187 -16.04 15.83 15.32
N ARG A 188 -16.81 16.35 14.36
CA ARG A 188 -18.17 15.90 14.06
C ARG A 188 -18.33 15.65 12.57
N GLY A 189 -19.16 14.67 12.23
CA GLY A 189 -19.63 14.48 10.87
C GLY A 189 -19.47 13.06 10.34
N PRO A 190 -20.45 12.62 9.53
CA PRO A 190 -20.49 11.27 8.96
C PRO A 190 -19.31 10.97 7.99
N GLN A 191 -18.68 12.01 7.43
CA GLN A 191 -17.54 11.86 6.52
C GLN A 191 -16.33 11.17 7.17
N TRP A 192 -16.29 11.06 8.49
CA TRP A 192 -15.21 10.38 9.23
C TRP A 192 -15.51 8.91 9.54
N ILE A 193 -16.75 8.46 9.29
CA ILE A 193 -17.14 7.06 9.41
C ILE A 193 -16.74 6.35 8.12
N ARG A 194 -15.98 5.27 8.21
CA ARG A 194 -15.52 4.51 7.04
C ARG A 194 -16.15 3.14 6.94
N SER A 195 -16.19 2.41 8.03
CA SER A 195 -16.73 1.06 8.08
C SER A 195 -17.47 0.84 9.40
N GLY A 196 -18.36 -0.11 9.43
CA GLY A 196 -19.10 -0.44 10.64
C GLY A 196 -19.79 -1.80 10.58
N SER A 197 -20.17 -2.29 11.73
CA SER A 197 -20.87 -3.56 11.92
C SER A 197 -21.87 -3.43 13.08
N VAL A 198 -23.01 -4.10 12.95
CA VAL A 198 -24.04 -4.13 13.98
C VAL A 198 -23.79 -5.33 14.91
N SER A 199 -23.99 -5.15 16.22
CA SER A 199 -23.90 -6.28 17.17
C SER A 199 -24.96 -7.33 16.88
N PRO A 200 -24.72 -8.62 17.19
CA PRO A 200 -25.70 -9.69 16.95
C PRO A 200 -27.07 -9.45 17.60
N SER A 201 -27.10 -8.74 18.72
CA SER A 201 -28.34 -8.37 19.42
C SER A 201 -29.05 -7.14 18.85
N GLY A 202 -28.40 -6.38 17.92
CA GLY A 202 -28.89 -5.10 17.45
C GLY A 202 -28.75 -3.94 18.45
N ALA A 203 -28.27 -4.21 19.67
CA ALA A 203 -28.24 -3.20 20.74
C ALA A 203 -27.16 -2.11 20.54
N ARG A 204 -26.12 -2.39 19.78
CA ARG A 204 -25.03 -1.44 19.47
C ARG A 204 -24.52 -1.63 18.04
N ALA A 205 -23.93 -0.58 17.49
CA ALA A 205 -23.12 -0.65 16.30
C ALA A 205 -21.67 -0.26 16.62
N VAL A 206 -20.71 -0.83 15.92
CA VAL A 206 -19.29 -0.44 15.96
C VAL A 206 -18.91 0.26 14.67
N PHE A 207 -18.09 1.29 14.76
CA PHE A 207 -17.63 2.08 13.63
C PHE A 207 -16.13 2.34 13.69
N GLU A 208 -15.50 2.39 12.53
CA GLU A 208 -14.22 3.05 12.32
C GLU A 208 -14.45 4.55 12.23
N PHE A 209 -13.85 5.31 13.12
CA PHE A 209 -13.98 6.77 13.18
C PHE A 209 -12.61 7.41 13.40
N ARG A 210 -12.04 7.98 12.35
CA ARG A 210 -10.72 8.65 12.36
C ARG A 210 -9.57 7.80 12.92
N GLY A 211 -9.56 6.53 12.63
CA GLY A 211 -8.52 5.61 13.11
C GLY A 211 -8.76 5.07 14.51
N GLU A 212 -9.90 5.36 15.12
CA GLU A 212 -10.34 4.75 16.38
C GLU A 212 -11.55 3.85 16.16
N ILE A 213 -11.73 2.86 17.02
CA ILE A 213 -12.91 2.00 17.01
C ILE A 213 -13.89 2.46 18.09
N VAL A 214 -15.07 2.85 17.65
CA VAL A 214 -16.11 3.43 18.52
C VAL A 214 -17.38 2.59 18.44
N THR A 215 -18.01 2.31 19.60
CA THR A 215 -19.35 1.70 19.61
C THR A 215 -20.40 2.71 20.05
N VAL A 216 -21.57 2.63 19.39
CA VAL A 216 -22.72 3.52 19.64
C VAL A 216 -23.94 2.66 19.95
N PRO A 217 -24.74 2.97 21.00
CA PRO A 217 -25.97 2.26 21.26
C PRO A 217 -27.04 2.57 20.21
N ALA A 218 -27.95 1.61 19.96
CA ALA A 218 -29.05 1.78 19.01
C ALA A 218 -30.07 2.83 19.49
N GLU A 219 -30.34 2.89 20.79
CA GLU A 219 -31.33 3.82 21.36
C GLU A 219 -30.67 4.83 22.30
N LYS A 220 -30.57 4.50 23.60
CA LYS A 220 -30.08 5.39 24.65
C LYS A 220 -28.74 4.90 25.21
N GLY A 221 -27.90 5.85 25.62
CA GLY A 221 -26.61 5.60 26.25
C GLY A 221 -25.47 6.30 25.53
N ASP A 222 -24.28 6.19 26.10
CA ASP A 222 -23.09 6.87 25.59
C ASP A 222 -22.37 6.01 24.53
N PHE A 223 -21.68 6.70 23.62
CA PHE A 223 -20.68 6.07 22.77
C PHE A 223 -19.49 5.62 23.63
N ARG A 224 -18.77 4.61 23.14
CA ARG A 224 -17.54 4.14 23.78
C ARG A 224 -16.43 4.13 22.75
N ASN A 225 -15.32 4.77 23.06
CA ASN A 225 -14.08 4.52 22.31
C ASN A 225 -13.48 3.21 22.85
N ILE A 226 -13.35 2.22 21.97
CA ILE A 226 -12.87 0.89 22.32
C ILE A 226 -11.35 0.84 22.34
N THR A 227 -10.68 1.60 21.47
CA THR A 227 -9.23 1.55 21.31
C THR A 227 -8.51 2.61 22.12
N ASN A 228 -8.88 3.88 21.95
CA ASN A 228 -8.27 5.03 22.63
C ASN A 228 -6.73 5.04 22.50
N THR A 229 -6.24 4.79 21.29
CA THR A 229 -4.82 4.65 20.93
C THR A 229 -4.36 5.80 20.05
N ALA A 230 -4.01 6.93 20.67
CA ALA A 230 -3.48 8.08 19.93
C ALA A 230 -2.19 7.71 19.19
N GLY A 231 -2.15 7.89 17.87
CA GLY A 231 -1.00 7.55 17.03
C GLY A 231 -1.07 6.20 16.34
N ALA A 232 -2.06 5.36 16.67
CA ALA A 232 -2.40 4.18 15.90
C ALA A 232 -3.57 4.48 14.92
N ASN A 233 -3.75 3.61 13.94
CA ASN A 233 -4.86 3.67 13.00
C ASN A 233 -5.58 2.33 12.98
N GLU A 234 -6.75 2.29 13.58
CA GLU A 234 -7.63 1.13 13.66
C GLU A 234 -8.65 1.15 12.52
N ARG A 235 -8.91 -0.04 11.95
CA ARG A 235 -9.75 -0.18 10.76
C ARG A 235 -10.62 -1.43 10.80
N THR A 236 -11.66 -1.43 9.98
CA THR A 236 -12.51 -2.60 9.65
C THR A 236 -13.01 -3.39 10.86
N PRO A 237 -13.69 -2.73 11.83
CA PRO A 237 -14.18 -3.42 13.01
C PRO A 237 -15.35 -4.35 12.67
N VAL A 238 -15.35 -5.55 13.25
CA VAL A 238 -16.42 -6.55 13.12
C VAL A 238 -16.75 -7.19 14.47
N TRP A 239 -18.05 -7.34 14.76
CA TRP A 239 -18.54 -8.04 15.95
C TRP A 239 -18.38 -9.55 15.82
N SER A 240 -17.98 -10.21 16.91
CA SER A 240 -18.09 -11.66 17.01
C SER A 240 -19.55 -12.09 17.05
N PRO A 241 -19.91 -13.25 16.48
CA PRO A 241 -21.29 -13.77 16.52
C PRO A 241 -21.87 -13.97 17.93
N ASP A 242 -21.04 -14.25 18.92
CA ASP A 242 -21.46 -14.35 20.34
C ASP A 242 -21.67 -12.97 21.02
N GLY A 243 -21.36 -11.87 20.32
CA GLY A 243 -21.52 -10.50 20.80
C GLY A 243 -20.54 -10.06 21.89
N LYS A 244 -19.53 -10.86 22.22
CA LYS A 244 -18.61 -10.57 23.33
C LYS A 244 -17.38 -9.79 22.92
N SER A 245 -16.96 -9.90 21.66
CA SER A 245 -15.71 -9.35 21.16
C SER A 245 -15.90 -8.53 19.89
N ILE A 246 -14.94 -7.64 19.65
CA ILE A 246 -14.77 -6.89 18.42
C ILE A 246 -13.37 -7.21 17.88
N ALA A 247 -13.29 -7.64 16.62
CA ALA A 247 -12.04 -7.77 15.89
C ALA A 247 -11.84 -6.54 15.01
N TYR A 248 -10.62 -6.08 14.88
CA TYR A 248 -10.21 -4.95 14.06
C TYR A 248 -8.75 -5.08 13.66
N VAL A 249 -8.32 -4.32 12.68
CA VAL A 249 -6.92 -4.23 12.27
C VAL A 249 -6.33 -2.94 12.81
N SER A 250 -5.14 -2.99 13.41
CA SER A 250 -4.41 -1.82 13.94
C SER A 250 -2.94 -1.88 13.59
N ASN A 251 -2.33 -0.71 13.37
CA ASN A 251 -0.89 -0.54 13.19
C ASN A 251 -0.16 -0.09 14.46
N GLU A 252 -0.77 -0.27 15.63
CA GLU A 252 -0.19 0.10 16.94
C GLU A 252 1.19 -0.53 17.16
N SER A 253 1.42 -1.71 16.62
CA SER A 253 2.71 -2.42 16.71
C SER A 253 3.76 -1.98 15.67
N GLY A 254 3.45 -0.99 14.82
CA GLY A 254 4.26 -0.53 13.69
C GLY A 254 3.77 -1.06 12.34
N GLU A 255 3.24 -2.27 12.28
CA GLU A 255 2.61 -2.87 11.10
C GLU A 255 1.17 -3.25 11.42
N TYR A 256 0.32 -3.33 10.38
CA TYR A 256 -1.05 -3.76 10.57
C TYR A 256 -1.12 -5.23 11.00
N GLU A 257 -1.80 -5.46 12.11
CA GLU A 257 -2.05 -6.78 12.69
C GLU A 257 -3.51 -6.89 13.12
N LEU A 258 -3.98 -8.11 13.36
CA LEU A 258 -5.33 -8.35 13.87
C LEU A 258 -5.36 -8.20 15.39
N TYR A 259 -6.31 -7.43 15.86
CA TYR A 259 -6.61 -7.26 17.28
C TYR A 259 -8.02 -7.75 17.59
N VAL A 260 -8.17 -8.41 18.73
CA VAL A 260 -9.47 -8.85 19.26
C VAL A 260 -9.60 -8.35 20.69
N ARG A 261 -10.66 -7.59 20.96
CA ARG A 261 -10.92 -6.97 22.27
C ARG A 261 -12.36 -7.19 22.73
N GLY A 262 -12.57 -7.19 24.05
CA GLY A 262 -13.91 -7.20 24.62
C GLY A 262 -14.74 -6.01 24.14
N GLN A 263 -16.03 -6.24 23.86
CA GLN A 263 -16.95 -5.23 23.31
C GLN A 263 -17.16 -4.01 24.23
N ASP A 264 -16.84 -4.12 25.50
CA ASP A 264 -16.90 -3.04 26.48
C ASP A 264 -15.64 -2.16 26.51
N GLY A 265 -14.61 -2.53 25.73
CA GLY A 265 -13.32 -1.84 25.67
C GLY A 265 -12.43 -2.03 26.89
N LYS A 266 -12.82 -2.89 27.84
CA LYS A 266 -12.04 -3.18 29.05
C LYS A 266 -11.02 -4.28 28.81
N GLY A 267 -9.96 -4.26 29.62
CA GLY A 267 -8.88 -5.24 29.55
C GLY A 267 -7.96 -5.02 28.34
N GLU A 268 -7.02 -5.93 28.19
CA GLU A 268 -6.06 -5.91 27.09
C GLU A 268 -6.65 -6.52 25.81
N SER A 269 -6.23 -6.01 24.66
CA SER A 269 -6.52 -6.62 23.38
C SER A 269 -5.58 -7.78 23.10
N LYS A 270 -6.09 -8.86 22.53
CA LYS A 270 -5.25 -9.95 22.00
C LYS A 270 -4.77 -9.56 20.61
N ARG A 271 -3.48 -9.66 20.38
CA ARG A 271 -2.83 -9.33 19.12
C ARG A 271 -2.41 -10.59 18.38
N TYR A 272 -2.61 -10.61 17.06
CA TYR A 272 -2.25 -11.73 16.18
C TYR A 272 -1.50 -11.22 14.95
N LYS A 273 -0.29 -11.75 14.74
CA LYS A 273 0.49 -11.52 13.51
C LYS A 273 -0.14 -12.29 12.36
N LEU A 274 -0.39 -11.61 11.24
CA LEU A 274 -1.06 -12.20 10.10
C LEU A 274 -0.10 -12.70 9.01
N ASN A 275 1.15 -12.26 9.02
CA ASN A 275 2.22 -12.68 8.10
C ASN A 275 1.89 -12.52 6.60
N GLY A 276 0.95 -11.63 6.27
CA GLY A 276 0.56 -11.30 4.90
C GLY A 276 1.32 -10.10 4.34
N ALA A 277 0.75 -9.47 3.31
CA ALA A 277 1.39 -8.35 2.60
C ALA A 277 1.32 -6.99 3.33
N GLY A 278 0.85 -6.96 4.56
CA GLY A 278 0.92 -5.81 5.46
C GLY A 278 -0.29 -4.86 5.43
N PHE A 279 -1.32 -5.16 4.67
CA PHE A 279 -2.58 -4.42 4.67
C PHE A 279 -3.75 -5.40 4.58
N TYR A 280 -4.67 -5.36 5.54
CA TYR A 280 -5.71 -6.38 5.71
C TYR A 280 -7.11 -5.77 5.68
N GLU A 281 -8.05 -6.52 5.13
CA GLU A 281 -9.45 -6.12 4.98
C GLU A 281 -10.39 -7.34 4.95
N SER A 282 -11.69 -7.08 4.85
CA SER A 282 -12.72 -8.13 4.72
C SER A 282 -12.70 -9.15 5.86
N LEU A 283 -12.59 -8.68 7.11
CA LEU A 283 -12.65 -9.55 8.28
C LEU A 283 -14.04 -10.18 8.41
N VAL A 284 -14.10 -11.51 8.48
CA VAL A 284 -15.36 -12.26 8.71
C VAL A 284 -15.16 -13.32 9.79
N TRP A 285 -15.94 -13.24 10.86
CA TRP A 285 -15.93 -14.23 11.91
C TRP A 285 -16.59 -15.55 11.48
N SER A 286 -16.03 -16.67 11.94
CA SER A 286 -16.75 -17.95 11.97
C SER A 286 -17.90 -17.89 12.98
N LEU A 287 -18.96 -18.67 12.76
CA LEU A 287 -20.15 -18.63 13.63
C LEU A 287 -19.89 -19.14 15.04
N ASP A 288 -18.85 -19.95 15.25
CA ASP A 288 -18.37 -20.40 16.57
C ASP A 288 -17.56 -19.31 17.31
N SER A 289 -17.34 -18.13 16.72
CA SER A 289 -16.55 -17.03 17.28
C SER A 289 -15.09 -17.40 17.62
N GLN A 290 -14.53 -18.43 16.98
CA GLN A 290 -13.16 -18.90 17.26
C GLN A 290 -12.16 -18.65 16.12
N LYS A 291 -12.66 -18.30 14.92
CA LYS A 291 -11.83 -18.09 13.74
C LYS A 291 -12.24 -16.83 13.01
N ILE A 292 -11.33 -16.28 12.24
CA ILE A 292 -11.58 -15.11 11.36
C ILE A 292 -10.96 -15.39 10.01
N SER A 293 -11.73 -15.19 8.94
CA SER A 293 -11.19 -15.09 7.58
C SER A 293 -10.96 -13.65 7.20
N PHE A 294 -9.96 -13.40 6.35
CA PHE A 294 -9.57 -12.05 5.92
C PHE A 294 -8.88 -12.10 4.56
N ALA A 295 -8.80 -10.93 3.92
CA ALA A 295 -8.01 -10.71 2.72
C ALA A 295 -6.83 -9.77 3.01
N ASP A 296 -5.76 -9.88 2.22
CA ASP A 296 -4.68 -8.93 2.23
C ASP A 296 -4.55 -8.17 0.90
N ASN A 297 -3.70 -7.17 0.87
CA ASN A 297 -3.47 -6.35 -0.33
C ASN A 297 -2.67 -7.06 -1.45
N SER A 298 -2.25 -8.31 -1.27
CA SER A 298 -1.82 -9.19 -2.35
C SER A 298 -2.98 -9.93 -3.01
N MET A 299 -4.22 -9.61 -2.58
CA MET A 299 -5.47 -10.28 -2.98
C MET A 299 -5.47 -11.78 -2.63
N SER A 300 -4.77 -12.13 -1.57
CA SER A 300 -4.80 -13.45 -0.98
C SER A 300 -5.84 -13.53 0.12
N LEU A 301 -6.48 -14.70 0.22
CA LEU A 301 -7.46 -15.03 1.25
C LEU A 301 -6.84 -15.94 2.28
N PHE A 302 -7.13 -15.65 3.53
CA PHE A 302 -6.62 -16.37 4.69
C PHE A 302 -7.73 -16.64 5.71
N TRP A 303 -7.45 -17.53 6.62
CA TRP A 303 -8.14 -17.60 7.90
C TRP A 303 -7.14 -17.79 9.05
N ILE A 304 -7.53 -17.40 10.24
CA ILE A 304 -6.76 -17.54 11.47
C ILE A 304 -7.58 -18.27 12.53
N ASP A 305 -6.94 -19.17 13.25
CA ASP A 305 -7.46 -19.76 14.50
C ASP A 305 -7.06 -18.88 15.67
N LEU A 306 -8.04 -18.34 16.40
CA LEU A 306 -7.78 -17.40 17.51
C LEU A 306 -7.29 -18.09 18.78
N LYS A 307 -7.40 -19.41 18.87
CA LYS A 307 -6.88 -20.17 20.00
C LYS A 307 -5.38 -20.43 19.83
N THR A 308 -4.96 -20.78 18.63
CA THR A 308 -3.56 -21.17 18.35
C THR A 308 -2.75 -20.03 17.74
N GLY A 309 -3.40 -19.05 17.13
CA GLY A 309 -2.76 -17.99 16.32
C GLY A 309 -2.30 -18.48 14.93
N ALA A 310 -2.63 -19.71 14.54
CA ALA A 310 -2.24 -20.27 13.26
C ALA A 310 -2.97 -19.59 12.11
N VAL A 311 -2.23 -19.10 11.12
CA VAL A 311 -2.75 -18.45 9.91
C VAL A 311 -2.56 -19.38 8.71
N LYS A 312 -3.62 -19.54 7.91
CA LYS A 312 -3.62 -20.36 6.70
C LYS A 312 -4.10 -19.59 5.50
N LYS A 313 -3.35 -19.64 4.40
CA LYS A 313 -3.77 -19.13 3.09
C LYS A 313 -4.65 -20.16 2.40
N ILE A 314 -5.81 -19.72 1.85
CA ILE A 314 -6.79 -20.59 1.20
C ILE A 314 -7.01 -20.29 -0.26
N GLY A 315 -6.64 -19.11 -0.73
CA GLY A 315 -6.80 -18.72 -2.12
C GLY A 315 -6.06 -17.43 -2.44
N GLN A 316 -5.97 -17.12 -3.73
CA GLN A 316 -5.40 -15.87 -4.22
C GLN A 316 -6.06 -15.46 -5.52
N GLU A 317 -6.46 -14.21 -5.63
CA GLU A 317 -6.92 -13.62 -6.87
C GLU A 317 -5.71 -13.31 -7.77
N HIS A 318 -5.80 -13.71 -9.04
CA HIS A 318 -4.74 -13.54 -10.02
C HIS A 318 -4.96 -12.31 -10.94
N TYR A 319 -6.16 -11.75 -10.93
CA TYR A 319 -6.54 -10.65 -11.81
C TYR A 319 -6.71 -9.37 -11.04
N TYR A 320 -5.85 -8.41 -11.31
CA TYR A 320 -5.93 -7.06 -10.78
C TYR A 320 -6.43 -6.07 -11.85
N GLY A 321 -7.54 -5.41 -11.57
CA GLY A 321 -8.07 -4.34 -12.43
C GLY A 321 -7.60 -2.96 -11.96
N PRO A 322 -7.16 -2.07 -12.86
CA PRO A 322 -6.60 -0.77 -12.49
C PRO A 322 -7.61 0.20 -11.85
N PHE A 323 -8.91 -0.07 -11.97
CA PHE A 323 -9.97 0.87 -11.59
C PHE A 323 -10.91 0.36 -10.49
N ARG A 324 -10.70 -0.85 -9.97
CA ARG A 324 -11.49 -1.40 -8.85
C ARG A 324 -10.59 -2.22 -7.94
N ALA A 325 -10.43 -1.74 -6.71
CA ALA A 325 -10.08 -2.65 -5.64
C ALA A 325 -11.23 -3.66 -5.50
N ARG A 326 -11.02 -4.90 -5.91
CA ARG A 326 -11.99 -5.98 -5.65
C ARG A 326 -11.71 -6.48 -4.26
N THR A 327 -12.63 -6.21 -3.35
CA THR A 327 -12.64 -6.86 -2.04
C THR A 327 -13.08 -8.30 -2.25
N THR A 328 -12.19 -9.23 -2.03
CA THR A 328 -12.53 -10.64 -1.99
C THR A 328 -13.16 -10.92 -0.63
N THR A 329 -14.41 -11.35 -0.61
CA THR A 329 -15.14 -11.67 0.61
C THR A 329 -15.29 -13.17 0.79
N THR A 330 -15.40 -13.60 2.03
CA THR A 330 -15.61 -14.99 2.41
C THR A 330 -16.91 -15.15 3.18
N VAL A 331 -17.48 -16.34 3.16
CA VAL A 331 -18.65 -16.71 3.97
C VAL A 331 -18.36 -18.04 4.67
N TRP A 332 -18.58 -18.08 5.99
CA TRP A 332 -18.43 -19.29 6.78
C TRP A 332 -19.71 -20.15 6.75
N SER A 333 -19.55 -21.46 6.75
CA SER A 333 -20.65 -22.40 6.98
C SER A 333 -21.18 -22.32 8.41
N PRO A 334 -22.44 -22.74 8.66
CA PRO A 334 -23.03 -22.72 9.99
C PRO A 334 -22.24 -23.52 11.03
N ASP A 335 -21.59 -24.60 10.63
CA ASP A 335 -20.73 -25.44 11.49
C ASP A 335 -19.31 -24.93 11.66
N SER A 336 -18.98 -23.79 11.01
CA SER A 336 -17.63 -23.19 11.04
C SER A 336 -16.50 -24.10 10.54
N GLN A 337 -16.82 -25.07 9.65
CA GLN A 337 -15.86 -26.03 9.09
C GLN A 337 -15.52 -25.72 7.62
N TRP A 338 -16.26 -24.83 6.96
CA TRP A 338 -16.09 -24.50 5.55
C TRP A 338 -16.08 -22.99 5.34
N ILE A 339 -15.32 -22.57 4.31
CA ILE A 339 -15.26 -21.17 3.88
C ILE A 339 -15.59 -21.13 2.38
N ALA A 340 -16.66 -20.45 1.99
CA ALA A 340 -16.99 -20.17 0.60
C ALA A 340 -16.41 -18.80 0.18
N TYR A 341 -15.89 -18.73 -1.05
CA TYR A 341 -15.35 -17.49 -1.63
C TYR A 341 -15.36 -17.55 -3.15
N THR A 342 -15.18 -16.40 -3.81
CA THR A 342 -15.10 -16.30 -5.27
C THR A 342 -13.71 -15.89 -5.72
N LEU A 343 -13.20 -16.51 -6.78
CA LEU A 343 -11.99 -16.09 -7.49
C LEU A 343 -12.28 -15.93 -8.99
N ASN A 344 -11.57 -15.03 -9.64
CA ASN A 344 -11.64 -14.92 -11.10
C ASN A 344 -10.76 -16.00 -11.75
N THR A 345 -11.33 -16.75 -12.68
CA THR A 345 -10.61 -17.68 -13.54
C THR A 345 -10.02 -17.01 -14.76
N THR A 346 -10.72 -15.95 -15.23
CA THR A 346 -10.28 -15.03 -16.28
C THR A 346 -10.65 -13.60 -15.85
N ALA A 347 -10.29 -12.59 -16.63
CA ALA A 347 -10.57 -11.20 -16.31
C ALA A 347 -12.04 -10.86 -16.00
N SER A 348 -12.99 -11.66 -16.45
CA SER A 348 -14.43 -11.40 -16.32
C SER A 348 -15.27 -12.56 -15.79
N ILE A 349 -14.68 -13.75 -15.62
CA ILE A 349 -15.41 -14.95 -15.20
C ILE A 349 -14.98 -15.31 -13.78
N GLN A 350 -15.98 -15.39 -12.89
CA GLN A 350 -15.78 -15.79 -11.49
C GLN A 350 -16.21 -17.24 -11.28
N ARG A 351 -15.53 -17.92 -10.36
CA ARG A 351 -15.87 -19.25 -9.88
C ARG A 351 -15.99 -19.24 -8.37
N ILE A 352 -17.00 -19.93 -7.87
CA ILE A 352 -17.16 -20.17 -6.43
C ILE A 352 -16.25 -21.33 -6.03
N HIS A 353 -15.51 -21.13 -4.97
CA HIS A 353 -14.69 -22.11 -4.30
C HIS A 353 -15.18 -22.32 -2.87
N VAL A 354 -14.98 -23.53 -2.36
CA VAL A 354 -15.23 -23.88 -0.95
C VAL A 354 -13.96 -24.51 -0.40
N TYR A 355 -13.46 -23.97 0.69
CA TYR A 355 -12.33 -24.51 1.43
C TYR A 355 -12.82 -25.33 2.63
N SER A 356 -12.33 -26.57 2.76
CA SER A 356 -12.56 -27.46 3.89
C SER A 356 -11.43 -27.31 4.92
N LEU A 357 -11.76 -26.93 6.15
CA LEU A 357 -10.79 -26.88 7.23
C LEU A 357 -10.25 -28.27 7.60
N GLY A 358 -11.13 -29.29 7.56
CA GLY A 358 -10.75 -30.66 7.91
C GLY A 358 -9.86 -31.35 6.88
N GLN A 359 -10.03 -31.01 5.59
CA GLN A 359 -9.23 -31.60 4.51
C GLN A 359 -8.06 -30.70 4.09
N ASP A 360 -8.01 -29.46 4.59
CA ASP A 360 -7.02 -28.45 4.22
C ASP A 360 -6.94 -28.23 2.69
N MET A 361 -8.09 -28.20 2.03
CA MET A 361 -8.19 -28.16 0.56
C MET A 361 -9.34 -27.30 0.07
N SER A 362 -9.14 -26.62 -1.07
CA SER A 362 -10.16 -25.84 -1.75
C SER A 362 -10.71 -26.59 -2.96
N PHE A 363 -12.03 -26.55 -3.14
CA PHE A 363 -12.75 -27.19 -4.23
C PHE A 363 -13.54 -26.14 -5.02
N PRO A 364 -13.47 -26.12 -6.35
CA PRO A 364 -14.41 -25.36 -7.17
C PRO A 364 -15.78 -26.04 -7.14
N VAL A 365 -16.83 -25.25 -6.89
CA VAL A 365 -18.22 -25.77 -6.79
C VAL A 365 -19.17 -25.20 -7.83
N SER A 366 -18.72 -24.23 -8.63
CA SER A 366 -19.47 -23.73 -9.77
C SER A 366 -18.70 -23.88 -11.07
N ASP A 367 -19.44 -24.01 -12.19
CA ASP A 367 -18.85 -23.96 -13.52
C ASP A 367 -18.42 -22.54 -13.89
N CYS A 368 -17.49 -22.47 -14.88
CA CYS A 368 -17.02 -21.18 -15.41
C CYS A 368 -17.99 -20.54 -16.42
N LEU A 369 -19.13 -21.15 -16.66
CA LEU A 369 -20.13 -20.71 -17.65
C LEU A 369 -21.32 -20.09 -16.94
N SER A 370 -21.32 -18.80 -16.88
CA SER A 370 -22.54 -18.00 -16.67
C SER A 370 -22.31 -16.59 -17.16
#